data_74c3d925a726966c52a9232e80bf0694
#
_entry.id   74c3d925a726966c52a9232e80bf0694
#
_cell.length_a   1.000
_cell.length_b   1.000
_cell.length_c   1.000
_cell.angle_alpha   90.00
_cell.angle_beta   90.00
_cell.angle_gamma   90.00
#
_symmetry.space_group_name_H-M   'P 1'
#
loop_
_entity.id
_entity.type
_entity.pdbx_description
1 polymer ?
#
loop_
_entity_poly.entity_id
_entity_poly.type
_entity_poly.pdbx_seq_one_letter_code
_entity_poly.pdbx_strand_id
1 'polypeptide(L)'
;MSDSPASAASAVITPAPLAAEDIALLGVPLWGWQIAVAAAGVLALVLLARSIWEPTAKSLRLWSLGNIAANAGIAVTGATVRVTSSGLGCSEWPKCTPDSFVPIDTGHAALNAAIEFGNRTLTFVVLAVAVITFVAFLRAPQRRRDLVRLAAIVPFGVLGQGVVGGITVWTDLHPASVGAHFLLSMVMVFITVALYVRSREPEGTPRVCVNPILHTLSIGLVVIGFLLLIAGTVVTGTGPHGGDAAAPRWGFALEAVTKLHSALAWLTLACAVLAAVLAFRTGAGRPARTASLLLIAVVVGQGVVGYVQYALALPEGLVVLHVLGSALTWIAISRLYFATTRLTPADGADALTDRAGESTPAEPAPGR
;
A
#
# COMPACT_ATOMS: atom_id res chain seq x y z
N MET A 1 -82.02 33.82 24.15
CA MET A 1 -80.98 34.61 23.44
C MET A 1 -79.70 33.97 23.81
N SER A 2 -79.16 33.08 22.94
CA SER A 2 -77.94 32.38 23.09
C SER A 2 -77.17 32.46 21.76
N ASP A 3 -76.17 33.34 21.71
CA ASP A 3 -75.29 33.48 20.57
C ASP A 3 -74.26 32.42 20.64
N SER A 4 -74.20 31.60 19.60
CA SER A 4 -73.09 30.62 19.36
C SER A 4 -72.03 31.26 18.52
N PRO A 5 -70.74 31.17 18.88
CA PRO A 5 -69.69 31.68 18.02
C PRO A 5 -69.35 30.67 16.90
N ALA A 6 -69.35 31.18 15.67
CA ALA A 6 -68.93 30.42 14.48
C ALA A 6 -67.47 30.04 14.57
N SER A 7 -67.21 28.72 14.48
CA SER A 7 -65.90 28.17 14.37
C SER A 7 -65.32 28.45 12.96
N ALA A 8 -64.32 29.31 12.87
CA ALA A 8 -63.51 29.51 11.67
C ALA A 8 -62.56 28.30 11.49
N ALA A 9 -62.93 27.40 10.61
CA ALA A 9 -62.00 26.33 10.20
C ALA A 9 -60.87 26.91 9.40
N SER A 10 -59.63 26.96 9.98
CA SER A 10 -58.42 27.26 9.29
C SER A 10 -58.14 26.13 8.31
N ALA A 11 -58.27 26.38 7.03
CA ALA A 11 -57.85 25.48 5.97
C ALA A 11 -56.31 25.37 6.02
N VAL A 12 -55.81 24.22 6.45
CA VAL A 12 -54.42 23.86 6.33
C VAL A 12 -54.14 23.62 4.84
N ILE A 13 -53.51 24.58 4.18
CA ILE A 13 -53.01 24.42 2.82
C ILE A 13 -51.79 23.47 2.91
N THR A 14 -52.02 22.19 2.64
CA THR A 14 -50.92 21.26 2.39
C THR A 14 -50.31 21.60 1.05
N PRO A 15 -49.02 21.98 0.97
CA PRO A 15 -48.36 22.20 -0.32
C PRO A 15 -48.42 20.89 -1.12
N ALA A 16 -48.83 20.97 -2.39
CA ALA A 16 -48.79 19.84 -3.30
C ALA A 16 -47.35 19.32 -3.35
N PRO A 17 -47.14 17.98 -3.36
CA PRO A 17 -45.78 17.44 -3.54
C PRO A 17 -45.25 17.93 -4.88
N LEU A 18 -44.09 18.62 -4.85
CA LEU A 18 -43.36 19.01 -6.06
C LEU A 18 -43.15 17.75 -6.90
N ALA A 19 -43.64 17.76 -8.14
CA ALA A 19 -43.30 16.67 -9.09
C ALA A 19 -41.80 16.61 -9.25
N ALA A 20 -41.23 15.41 -9.33
CA ALA A 20 -39.78 15.22 -9.44
C ALA A 20 -39.16 15.94 -10.68
N GLU A 21 -40.01 16.37 -11.60
CA GLU A 21 -39.67 17.16 -12.79
C GLU A 21 -39.34 18.64 -12.49
N ASP A 22 -39.80 19.16 -11.34
CA ASP A 22 -39.60 20.57 -10.98
C ASP A 22 -38.32 20.85 -10.23
N ILE A 23 -37.55 19.81 -9.87
CA ILE A 23 -36.29 19.96 -9.17
C ILE A 23 -35.13 20.02 -10.19
N ALA A 24 -34.60 21.22 -10.39
CA ALA A 24 -33.43 21.44 -11.23
C ALA A 24 -32.21 21.79 -10.39
N LEU A 25 -31.09 21.14 -10.62
CA LEU A 25 -29.78 21.46 -10.06
C LEU A 25 -28.92 22.08 -11.14
N LEU A 26 -28.40 23.30 -10.91
CA LEU A 26 -27.62 24.07 -11.92
C LEU A 26 -28.36 24.25 -13.26
N GLY A 27 -29.69 24.39 -13.24
CA GLY A 27 -30.51 24.55 -14.44
C GLY A 27 -30.77 23.27 -15.23
N VAL A 28 -30.34 22.09 -14.74
CA VAL A 28 -30.56 20.80 -15.36
C VAL A 28 -31.57 20.01 -14.51
N PRO A 29 -32.65 19.46 -15.10
CA PRO A 29 -33.59 18.61 -14.38
C PRO A 29 -32.91 17.40 -13.75
N LEU A 30 -33.39 16.89 -12.60
CA LEU A 30 -32.78 15.75 -11.89
C LEU A 30 -32.64 14.52 -12.77
N TRP A 31 -33.61 14.23 -13.65
CA TRP A 31 -33.50 13.10 -14.58
C TRP A 31 -32.34 13.24 -15.55
N GLY A 32 -31.97 14.47 -15.94
CA GLY A 32 -30.78 14.74 -16.78
C GLY A 32 -29.47 14.34 -16.05
N TRP A 33 -29.36 14.67 -14.74
CA TRP A 33 -28.24 14.23 -13.92
C TRP A 33 -28.20 12.71 -13.72
N GLN A 34 -29.36 12.08 -13.52
CA GLN A 34 -29.45 10.62 -13.41
C GLN A 34 -28.94 9.92 -14.70
N ILE A 35 -29.35 10.42 -15.86
CA ILE A 35 -28.86 9.91 -17.15
C ILE A 35 -27.35 10.14 -17.29
N ALA A 36 -26.86 11.34 -16.95
CA ALA A 36 -25.43 11.65 -17.02
C ALA A 36 -24.60 10.76 -16.09
N VAL A 37 -25.03 10.52 -14.86
CA VAL A 37 -24.38 9.61 -13.91
C VAL A 37 -24.43 8.16 -14.40
N ALA A 38 -25.57 7.70 -14.92
CA ALA A 38 -25.69 6.36 -15.50
C ALA A 38 -24.78 6.18 -16.73
N ALA A 39 -24.74 7.16 -17.63
CA ALA A 39 -23.86 7.13 -18.81
C ALA A 39 -22.37 7.15 -18.40
N ALA A 40 -22.00 7.97 -17.43
CA ALA A 40 -20.66 8.00 -16.87
C ALA A 40 -20.29 6.66 -16.20
N GLY A 41 -21.22 6.04 -15.48
CA GLY A 41 -21.06 4.71 -14.88
C GLY A 41 -20.83 3.62 -15.93
N VAL A 42 -21.65 3.59 -16.98
CA VAL A 42 -21.48 2.64 -18.11
C VAL A 42 -20.13 2.86 -18.80
N LEU A 43 -19.77 4.11 -19.09
CA LEU A 43 -18.47 4.42 -19.70
C LEU A 43 -17.32 3.95 -18.80
N ALA A 44 -17.39 4.21 -17.49
CA ALA A 44 -16.38 3.75 -16.52
C ALA A 44 -16.27 2.22 -16.53
N LEU A 45 -17.38 1.48 -16.54
CA LEU A 45 -17.38 0.01 -16.61
C LEU A 45 -16.79 -0.50 -17.93
N VAL A 46 -17.10 0.13 -19.06
CA VAL A 46 -16.52 -0.21 -20.37
C VAL A 46 -15.02 0.03 -20.38
N LEU A 47 -14.55 1.19 -19.87
CA LEU A 47 -13.12 1.50 -19.79
C LEU A 47 -12.40 0.54 -18.84
N LEU A 48 -13.03 0.19 -17.72
CA LEU A 48 -12.52 -0.81 -16.78
C LEU A 48 -12.38 -2.17 -17.46
N ALA A 49 -13.43 -2.66 -18.11
CA ALA A 49 -13.42 -3.92 -18.85
C ALA A 49 -12.33 -3.93 -19.94
N ARG A 50 -12.22 -2.87 -20.73
CA ARG A 50 -11.15 -2.74 -21.74
C ARG A 50 -9.76 -2.74 -21.13
N SER A 51 -9.58 -2.09 -19.99
CA SER A 51 -8.30 -2.03 -19.30
C SER A 51 -7.79 -3.40 -18.85
N ILE A 52 -8.69 -4.38 -18.72
CA ILE A 52 -8.41 -5.78 -18.32
C ILE A 52 -8.31 -6.67 -19.56
N TRP A 53 -9.22 -6.52 -20.51
CA TRP A 53 -9.37 -7.41 -21.66
C TRP A 53 -8.43 -7.11 -22.82
N GLU A 54 -8.15 -5.80 -23.03
CA GLU A 54 -7.24 -5.26 -24.05
C GLU A 54 -6.23 -4.31 -23.34
N PRO A 55 -5.38 -4.82 -22.42
CA PRO A 55 -4.56 -3.97 -21.59
C PRO A 55 -3.50 -3.24 -22.40
N THR A 56 -3.39 -1.95 -22.13
CA THR A 56 -2.31 -1.10 -22.64
C THR A 56 -1.18 -1.01 -21.63
N ALA A 57 0.01 -0.56 -22.02
CA ALA A 57 1.11 -0.29 -21.10
C ALA A 57 0.70 0.71 -19.98
N LYS A 58 -0.20 1.65 -20.28
CA LYS A 58 -0.75 2.60 -19.30
C LYS A 58 -1.65 1.89 -18.28
N SER A 59 -2.58 1.04 -18.75
CA SER A 59 -3.49 0.33 -17.84
C SER A 59 -2.74 -0.67 -16.95
N LEU A 60 -1.75 -1.40 -17.47
CA LEU A 60 -0.91 -2.30 -16.66
C LEU A 60 -0.15 -1.55 -15.55
N ARG A 61 0.37 -0.35 -15.86
CA ARG A 61 1.01 0.51 -14.84
C ARG A 61 0.01 1.00 -13.78
N LEU A 62 -1.19 1.40 -14.19
CA LEU A 62 -2.24 1.84 -13.27
C LEU A 62 -2.70 0.70 -12.36
N TRP A 63 -2.88 -0.51 -12.90
CA TRP A 63 -3.21 -1.70 -12.11
C TRP A 63 -2.10 -2.07 -11.12
N SER A 64 -0.83 -2.00 -11.56
CA SER A 64 0.32 -2.22 -10.67
C SER A 64 0.39 -1.18 -9.55
N LEU A 65 0.13 0.10 -9.87
CA LEU A 65 0.06 1.18 -8.88
C LEU A 65 -1.12 0.99 -7.92
N GLY A 66 -2.29 0.57 -8.45
CA GLY A 66 -3.45 0.20 -7.65
C GLY A 66 -3.15 -0.91 -6.64
N ASN A 67 -2.35 -1.91 -7.04
CA ASN A 67 -1.89 -2.95 -6.11
C ASN A 67 -1.00 -2.42 -4.99
N ILE A 68 -0.07 -1.49 -5.28
CA ILE A 68 0.74 -0.85 -4.24
C ILE A 68 -0.19 -0.12 -3.25
N ALA A 69 -1.11 0.69 -3.77
CA ALA A 69 -2.05 1.45 -2.94
C ALA A 69 -2.97 0.54 -2.11
N ALA A 70 -3.48 -0.56 -2.69
CA ALA A 70 -4.35 -1.50 -2.01
C ALA A 70 -3.62 -2.26 -0.89
N ASN A 71 -2.41 -2.79 -1.17
CA ASN A 71 -1.62 -3.52 -0.16
C ASN A 71 -1.07 -2.62 0.95
N ALA A 72 -0.64 -1.39 0.63
CA ALA A 72 -0.25 -0.42 1.65
C ALA A 72 -1.47 0.09 2.44
N GLY A 73 -2.58 0.36 1.76
CA GLY A 73 -3.81 0.87 2.35
C GLY A 73 -4.43 -0.08 3.37
N ILE A 74 -4.48 -1.39 3.07
CA ILE A 74 -5.03 -2.37 4.02
C ILE A 74 -4.16 -2.52 5.27
N ALA A 75 -2.84 -2.32 5.17
CA ALA A 75 -1.98 -2.29 6.34
C ALA A 75 -2.28 -1.07 7.25
N VAL A 76 -2.63 0.07 6.65
CA VAL A 76 -3.03 1.29 7.38
C VAL A 76 -4.40 1.10 8.04
N THR A 77 -5.39 0.53 7.33
CA THR A 77 -6.71 0.23 7.93
C THR A 77 -6.61 -0.83 9.02
N GLY A 78 -5.71 -1.82 8.88
CA GLY A 78 -5.37 -2.75 9.95
C GLY A 78 -4.77 -2.08 11.19
N ALA A 79 -3.97 -1.02 11.02
CA ALA A 79 -3.51 -0.21 12.14
C ALA A 79 -4.67 0.54 12.82
N THR A 80 -5.67 1.00 12.05
CA THR A 80 -6.91 1.60 12.60
C THR A 80 -7.65 0.59 13.48
N VAL A 81 -7.89 -0.64 13.00
CA VAL A 81 -8.47 -1.72 13.82
C VAL A 81 -7.74 -1.88 15.13
N ARG A 82 -6.41 -1.80 15.08
CA ARG A 82 -5.56 -1.99 16.26
C ARG A 82 -5.66 -0.84 17.26
N VAL A 83 -5.55 0.42 16.83
CA VAL A 83 -5.57 1.58 17.75
C VAL A 83 -6.96 1.83 18.33
N THR A 84 -8.02 1.42 17.65
CA THR A 84 -9.42 1.52 18.12
C THR A 84 -9.82 0.35 19.03
N SER A 85 -8.87 -0.53 19.40
CA SER A 85 -9.14 -1.74 20.20
C SER A 85 -10.23 -2.63 19.60
N SER A 86 -10.29 -2.70 18.25
CA SER A 86 -11.30 -3.43 17.49
C SER A 86 -10.83 -4.79 17.00
N GLY A 87 -9.63 -5.25 17.38
CA GLY A 87 -9.01 -6.44 16.79
C GLY A 87 -9.64 -7.77 17.19
N LEU A 88 -10.51 -7.79 18.21
CA LEU A 88 -11.35 -8.91 18.61
C LEU A 88 -12.85 -8.51 18.62
N GLY A 89 -13.21 -7.52 17.82
CA GLY A 89 -14.61 -7.16 17.57
C GLY A 89 -15.41 -8.28 16.90
N CYS A 90 -14.73 -9.16 16.14
CA CYS A 90 -15.21 -10.46 15.69
C CYS A 90 -14.44 -11.55 16.45
N SER A 91 -15.12 -12.31 17.33
CA SER A 91 -14.48 -13.32 18.17
C SER A 91 -14.03 -14.58 17.42
N GLU A 92 -14.49 -14.76 16.18
CA GLU A 92 -14.23 -15.96 15.37
C GLU A 92 -13.57 -15.64 14.02
N TRP A 93 -12.97 -16.66 13.41
CA TRP A 93 -12.49 -16.61 12.04
C TRP A 93 -12.70 -17.97 11.36
N PRO A 94 -13.23 -18.05 10.13
CA PRO A 94 -13.55 -16.96 9.19
C PRO A 94 -14.87 -16.23 9.48
N LYS A 95 -15.73 -16.72 10.37
CA LYS A 95 -16.95 -16.06 10.81
C LYS A 95 -16.61 -14.83 11.68
N CYS A 96 -17.60 -13.97 11.91
CA CYS A 96 -17.45 -12.88 12.89
C CYS A 96 -17.87 -13.35 14.30
N THR A 97 -18.94 -14.17 14.36
CA THR A 97 -19.43 -14.81 15.60
C THR A 97 -19.62 -16.29 15.36
N PRO A 98 -19.80 -17.15 16.38
CA PRO A 98 -20.06 -18.58 16.20
C PRO A 98 -21.19 -18.87 15.21
N ASP A 99 -22.23 -18.01 15.15
CA ASP A 99 -23.43 -18.23 14.36
C ASP A 99 -23.53 -17.36 13.10
N SER A 100 -22.66 -16.35 12.91
CA SER A 100 -22.78 -15.38 11.81
C SER A 100 -21.46 -15.01 11.18
N PHE A 101 -21.48 -14.83 9.84
CA PHE A 101 -20.35 -14.25 9.09
C PHE A 101 -20.28 -12.71 9.20
N VAL A 102 -21.39 -12.05 9.59
CA VAL A 102 -21.46 -10.60 9.76
C VAL A 102 -21.62 -10.25 11.23
N PRO A 103 -21.22 -9.04 11.67
CA PRO A 103 -21.48 -8.58 13.02
C PRO A 103 -22.96 -8.53 13.34
N ILE A 104 -23.34 -9.01 14.52
CA ILE A 104 -24.73 -9.00 15.03
C ILE A 104 -24.86 -8.23 16.34
N ASP A 105 -23.74 -7.68 16.85
CA ASP A 105 -23.68 -6.94 18.12
C ASP A 105 -24.37 -5.58 18.03
N THR A 106 -24.76 -5.06 19.18
CA THR A 106 -25.38 -3.75 19.36
C THR A 106 -24.57 -2.88 20.34
N GLY A 107 -24.71 -1.54 20.22
CA GLY A 107 -24.00 -0.61 21.09
C GLY A 107 -22.52 -0.40 20.73
N HIS A 108 -21.66 -0.18 21.72
CA HIS A 108 -20.23 0.07 21.51
C HIS A 108 -19.49 -1.12 20.90
N ALA A 109 -19.87 -2.35 21.26
CA ALA A 109 -19.33 -3.58 20.68
C ALA A 109 -19.59 -3.64 19.16
N ALA A 110 -20.75 -3.12 18.70
CA ALA A 110 -21.09 -3.07 17.29
C ALA A 110 -20.11 -2.21 16.47
N LEU A 111 -19.59 -1.11 17.01
CA LEU A 111 -18.63 -0.26 16.30
C LEU A 111 -17.29 -0.99 16.11
N ASN A 112 -16.77 -1.63 17.16
CA ASN A 112 -15.54 -2.41 17.09
C ASN A 112 -15.67 -3.57 16.11
N ALA A 113 -16.76 -4.31 16.17
CA ALA A 113 -17.06 -5.39 15.23
C ALA A 113 -17.20 -4.87 13.79
N ALA A 114 -17.83 -3.71 13.56
CA ALA A 114 -17.94 -3.10 12.25
C ALA A 114 -16.59 -2.64 11.68
N ILE A 115 -15.71 -2.07 12.52
CA ILE A 115 -14.36 -1.65 12.11
C ILE A 115 -13.53 -2.86 11.71
N GLU A 116 -13.51 -3.92 12.51
CA GLU A 116 -12.79 -5.13 12.17
C GLU A 116 -13.37 -5.83 10.94
N PHE A 117 -14.68 -6.02 10.89
CA PHE A 117 -15.35 -6.65 9.74
C PHE A 117 -15.14 -5.84 8.47
N GLY A 118 -15.18 -4.51 8.54
CA GLY A 118 -14.84 -3.62 7.43
C GLY A 118 -13.43 -3.88 6.89
N ASN A 119 -12.44 -4.02 7.79
CA ASN A 119 -11.07 -4.35 7.39
C ASN A 119 -10.94 -5.76 6.77
N ARG A 120 -11.66 -6.77 7.32
CA ARG A 120 -11.75 -8.10 6.70
C ARG A 120 -12.37 -8.04 5.30
N THR A 121 -13.42 -7.24 5.11
CA THR A 121 -14.08 -7.03 3.81
C THR A 121 -13.16 -6.36 2.79
N LEU A 122 -12.31 -5.41 3.21
CA LEU A 122 -11.30 -4.80 2.33
C LEU A 122 -10.31 -5.83 1.75
N THR A 123 -10.10 -6.96 2.41
CA THR A 123 -9.27 -8.05 1.86
C THR A 123 -9.81 -8.54 0.51
N PHE A 124 -11.14 -8.62 0.34
CA PHE A 124 -11.74 -8.98 -0.95
C PHE A 124 -11.51 -7.92 -2.03
N VAL A 125 -11.49 -6.64 -1.66
CA VAL A 125 -11.15 -5.55 -2.59
C VAL A 125 -9.69 -5.66 -3.03
N VAL A 126 -8.77 -5.88 -2.08
CA VAL A 126 -7.33 -6.10 -2.38
C VAL A 126 -7.15 -7.32 -3.28
N LEU A 127 -7.85 -8.43 -2.97
CA LEU A 127 -7.82 -9.63 -3.78
C LEU A 127 -8.36 -9.38 -5.19
N ALA A 128 -9.47 -8.67 -5.34
CA ALA A 128 -10.02 -8.30 -6.64
C ALA A 128 -9.02 -7.49 -7.47
N VAL A 129 -8.39 -6.46 -6.88
CA VAL A 129 -7.35 -5.66 -7.55
C VAL A 129 -6.16 -6.54 -7.96
N ALA A 130 -5.73 -7.48 -7.11
CA ALA A 130 -4.65 -8.41 -7.38
C ALA A 130 -4.99 -9.36 -8.54
N VAL A 131 -6.18 -9.97 -8.53
CA VAL A 131 -6.67 -10.88 -9.59
C VAL A 131 -6.83 -10.12 -10.92
N ILE A 132 -7.44 -8.95 -10.90
CA ILE A 132 -7.60 -8.10 -12.10
C ILE A 132 -6.22 -7.77 -12.70
N THR A 133 -5.26 -7.39 -11.86
CA THR A 133 -3.89 -7.11 -12.31
C THR A 133 -3.26 -8.34 -12.94
N PHE A 134 -3.35 -9.50 -12.29
CA PHE A 134 -2.83 -10.75 -12.82
C PHE A 134 -3.46 -11.11 -14.18
N VAL A 135 -4.79 -11.02 -14.30
CA VAL A 135 -5.50 -11.27 -15.57
C VAL A 135 -5.07 -10.28 -16.65
N ALA A 136 -4.92 -8.99 -16.32
CA ALA A 136 -4.45 -7.99 -17.27
C ALA A 136 -3.03 -8.30 -17.79
N PHE A 137 -2.10 -8.74 -16.93
CA PHE A 137 -0.77 -9.18 -17.38
C PHE A 137 -0.81 -10.47 -18.21
N LEU A 138 -1.73 -11.40 -17.91
CA LEU A 138 -1.95 -12.60 -18.72
C LEU A 138 -2.44 -12.28 -20.14
N ARG A 139 -3.25 -11.22 -20.29
CA ARG A 139 -3.87 -10.80 -21.55
C ARG A 139 -3.06 -9.75 -22.30
N ALA A 140 -1.94 -9.28 -21.74
CA ALA A 140 -1.10 -8.28 -22.36
C ALA A 140 -0.64 -8.75 -23.76
N PRO A 141 -0.68 -7.87 -24.81
CA PRO A 141 -0.27 -8.23 -26.18
C PRO A 141 1.17 -8.73 -26.25
N GLN A 142 2.07 -8.14 -25.47
CA GLN A 142 3.43 -8.62 -25.24
C GLN A 142 3.49 -9.34 -23.90
N ARG A 143 3.13 -10.62 -23.90
CA ARG A 143 3.06 -11.44 -22.70
C ARG A 143 4.44 -11.78 -22.17
N ARG A 144 4.91 -10.99 -21.20
CA ARG A 144 6.18 -11.20 -20.47
C ARG A 144 5.97 -12.20 -19.34
N ARG A 145 6.65 -13.35 -19.43
CA ARG A 145 6.53 -14.44 -18.44
C ARG A 145 7.00 -14.04 -17.04
N ASP A 146 8.04 -13.20 -16.95
CA ASP A 146 8.56 -12.67 -15.68
C ASP A 146 7.50 -11.83 -14.95
N LEU A 147 6.82 -10.91 -15.65
CA LEU A 147 5.78 -10.08 -15.07
C LEU A 147 4.51 -10.86 -14.72
N VAL A 148 4.14 -11.84 -15.54
CA VAL A 148 3.00 -12.73 -15.24
C VAL A 148 3.25 -13.53 -13.97
N ARG A 149 4.46 -14.09 -13.78
CA ARG A 149 4.84 -14.81 -12.56
C ARG A 149 4.80 -13.89 -11.35
N LEU A 150 5.36 -12.69 -11.48
CA LEU A 150 5.38 -11.69 -10.40
C LEU A 150 3.96 -11.23 -10.04
N ALA A 151 3.10 -10.99 -11.04
CA ALA A 151 1.70 -10.63 -10.83
C ALA A 151 0.89 -11.78 -10.20
N ALA A 152 1.22 -13.05 -10.51
CA ALA A 152 0.57 -14.22 -9.91
C ALA A 152 0.84 -14.36 -8.40
N ILE A 153 2.03 -13.95 -7.92
CA ILE A 153 2.36 -14.01 -6.49
C ILE A 153 1.39 -13.16 -5.67
N VAL A 154 0.89 -12.04 -6.23
CA VAL A 154 0.09 -11.08 -5.45
C VAL A 154 -1.24 -11.66 -4.97
N PRO A 155 -2.14 -12.25 -5.81
CA PRO A 155 -3.39 -12.83 -5.32
C PRO A 155 -3.17 -14.00 -4.35
N PHE A 156 -2.16 -14.87 -4.59
CA PHE A 156 -1.83 -15.94 -3.65
C PHE A 156 -1.30 -15.40 -2.33
N GLY A 157 -0.50 -14.34 -2.38
CA GLY A 157 -0.03 -13.65 -1.18
C GLY A 157 -1.17 -13.03 -0.38
N VAL A 158 -2.16 -12.41 -1.04
CA VAL A 158 -3.35 -11.85 -0.38
C VAL A 158 -4.19 -12.96 0.27
N LEU A 159 -4.35 -14.11 -0.37
CA LEU A 159 -5.01 -15.27 0.24
C LEU A 159 -4.24 -15.76 1.48
N GLY A 160 -2.90 -15.87 1.37
CA GLY A 160 -2.03 -16.18 2.51
C GLY A 160 -2.17 -15.17 3.65
N GLN A 161 -2.29 -13.89 3.34
CA GLN A 161 -2.54 -12.82 4.32
C GLN A 161 -3.89 -13.01 5.04
N GLY A 162 -4.93 -13.46 4.34
CA GLY A 162 -6.20 -13.81 4.96
C GLY A 162 -6.03 -14.91 6.03
N VAL A 163 -5.28 -15.97 5.71
CA VAL A 163 -4.98 -17.06 6.65
C VAL A 163 -4.17 -16.56 7.85
N VAL A 164 -3.10 -15.78 7.61
CA VAL A 164 -2.28 -15.23 8.70
C VAL A 164 -3.10 -14.25 9.55
N GLY A 165 -4.02 -13.47 8.94
CA GLY A 165 -4.98 -12.64 9.66
C GLY A 165 -5.90 -13.47 10.57
N GLY A 166 -6.37 -14.64 10.12
CA GLY A 166 -7.11 -15.58 10.97
C GLY A 166 -6.28 -16.10 12.15
N ILE A 167 -5.00 -16.39 11.93
CA ILE A 167 -4.08 -16.80 13.00
C ILE A 167 -3.95 -15.71 14.06
N THR A 168 -4.00 -14.41 13.69
CA THR A 168 -3.97 -13.32 14.68
C THR A 168 -5.17 -13.37 15.62
N VAL A 169 -6.36 -13.70 15.12
CA VAL A 169 -7.57 -13.89 15.94
C VAL A 169 -7.43 -15.11 16.85
N TRP A 170 -7.05 -16.27 16.28
CA TRP A 170 -6.89 -17.52 17.05
C TRP A 170 -5.80 -17.47 18.11
N THR A 171 -4.89 -16.52 18.05
CA THR A 171 -3.82 -16.29 19.03
C THR A 171 -4.10 -15.09 19.95
N ASP A 172 -5.37 -14.66 20.06
CA ASP A 172 -5.79 -13.53 20.88
C ASP A 172 -4.93 -12.28 20.65
N LEU A 173 -4.61 -11.99 19.38
CA LEU A 173 -3.75 -10.88 18.94
C LEU A 173 -2.33 -10.94 19.56
N HIS A 174 -1.77 -12.12 19.72
CA HIS A 174 -0.40 -12.26 20.24
C HIS A 174 0.57 -11.40 19.40
N PRO A 175 1.44 -10.58 20.02
CA PRO A 175 2.26 -9.61 19.30
C PRO A 175 3.13 -10.20 18.19
N ALA A 176 3.57 -11.46 18.32
CA ALA A 176 4.33 -12.14 17.27
C ALA A 176 3.48 -12.42 16.02
N SER A 177 2.23 -12.90 16.17
CA SER A 177 1.35 -13.18 15.05
C SER A 177 0.94 -11.90 14.33
N VAL A 178 0.58 -10.85 15.09
CA VAL A 178 0.24 -9.52 14.53
C VAL A 178 1.45 -8.88 13.83
N GLY A 179 2.63 -8.97 14.44
CA GLY A 179 3.88 -8.49 13.85
C GLY A 179 4.22 -9.23 12.55
N ALA A 180 4.11 -10.57 12.54
CA ALA A 180 4.34 -11.38 11.35
C ALA A 180 3.36 -11.05 10.22
N HIS A 181 2.07 -10.85 10.54
CA HIS A 181 1.05 -10.42 9.57
C HIS A 181 1.39 -9.08 8.92
N PHE A 182 1.80 -8.09 9.72
CA PHE A 182 2.24 -6.80 9.20
C PHE A 182 3.51 -6.92 8.33
N LEU A 183 4.53 -7.66 8.78
CA LEU A 183 5.79 -7.83 8.02
C LEU A 183 5.55 -8.54 6.70
N LEU A 184 4.68 -9.55 6.67
CA LEU A 184 4.29 -10.22 5.43
C LEU A 184 3.55 -9.25 4.48
N SER A 185 2.72 -8.32 5.00
CA SER A 185 2.13 -7.25 4.20
C SER A 185 3.21 -6.36 3.57
N MET A 186 4.28 -6.05 4.29
CA MET A 186 5.40 -5.28 3.75
C MET A 186 6.17 -6.04 2.66
N VAL A 187 6.31 -7.37 2.77
CA VAL A 187 6.84 -8.20 1.67
C VAL A 187 5.94 -8.10 0.44
N MET A 188 4.62 -8.13 0.61
CA MET A 188 3.67 -7.95 -0.51
C MET A 188 3.81 -6.56 -1.15
N VAL A 189 3.98 -5.50 -0.35
CA VAL A 189 4.26 -4.15 -0.86
C VAL A 189 5.54 -4.13 -1.69
N PHE A 190 6.63 -4.77 -1.25
CA PHE A 190 7.88 -4.87 -2.02
C PHE A 190 7.66 -5.55 -3.38
N ILE A 191 6.92 -6.66 -3.41
CA ILE A 191 6.58 -7.40 -4.64
C ILE A 191 5.75 -6.54 -5.60
N THR A 192 4.77 -5.79 -5.08
CA THR A 192 3.94 -4.90 -5.92
C THR A 192 4.73 -3.71 -6.45
N VAL A 193 5.71 -3.17 -5.70
CA VAL A 193 6.66 -2.17 -6.19
C VAL A 193 7.55 -2.76 -7.29
N ALA A 194 8.04 -4.00 -7.13
CA ALA A 194 8.80 -4.70 -8.16
C ALA A 194 7.98 -4.82 -9.46
N LEU A 195 6.73 -5.28 -9.36
CA LEU A 195 5.83 -5.39 -10.51
C LEU A 195 5.64 -4.04 -11.22
N TYR A 196 5.39 -2.96 -10.47
CA TYR A 196 5.24 -1.62 -11.01
C TYR A 196 6.50 -1.13 -11.74
N VAL A 197 7.68 -1.29 -11.14
CA VAL A 197 8.94 -0.81 -11.73
C VAL A 197 9.29 -1.65 -12.96
N ARG A 198 9.27 -2.98 -12.86
CA ARG A 198 9.62 -3.90 -13.94
C ARG A 198 8.65 -3.86 -15.12
N SER A 199 7.38 -3.52 -14.89
CA SER A 199 6.40 -3.30 -15.97
C SER A 199 6.73 -2.10 -16.87
N ARG A 200 7.65 -1.23 -16.45
CA ARG A 200 8.10 -0.04 -17.20
C ARG A 200 9.41 -0.25 -17.96
N GLU A 201 10.02 -1.42 -17.81
CA GLU A 201 11.28 -1.79 -18.41
C GLU A 201 11.08 -2.83 -19.51
N PRO A 202 12.01 -2.96 -20.49
CA PRO A 202 11.96 -4.04 -21.48
C PRO A 202 12.10 -5.40 -20.80
N GLU A 203 11.84 -6.48 -21.55
CA GLU A 203 12.17 -7.84 -21.11
C GLU A 203 13.70 -8.03 -21.14
N GLY A 204 14.24 -8.70 -20.12
CA GLY A 204 15.68 -8.89 -20.04
C GLY A 204 16.16 -9.37 -18.67
N THR A 205 17.48 -9.39 -18.51
CA THR A 205 18.14 -9.72 -17.24
C THR A 205 18.45 -8.46 -16.44
N PRO A 206 18.35 -8.50 -15.08
CA PRO A 206 18.70 -7.36 -14.27
C PRO A 206 20.22 -7.12 -14.30
N ARG A 207 20.62 -5.90 -14.66
CA ARG A 207 22.01 -5.42 -14.65
C ARG A 207 22.10 -4.20 -13.73
N VAL A 208 23.19 -4.12 -12.96
CA VAL A 208 23.51 -2.94 -12.16
C VAL A 208 23.82 -1.77 -13.10
N CYS A 209 23.11 -0.65 -12.93
CA CYS A 209 23.22 0.53 -13.80
C CYS A 209 23.73 1.78 -13.07
N VAL A 210 24.27 1.62 -11.87
CA VAL A 210 24.86 2.66 -11.02
C VAL A 210 26.21 2.21 -10.49
N ASN A 211 26.90 3.09 -9.77
CA ASN A 211 28.12 2.73 -9.05
C ASN A 211 27.87 1.51 -8.12
N PRO A 212 28.76 0.49 -8.09
CA PRO A 212 28.56 -0.71 -7.26
C PRO A 212 28.36 -0.43 -5.77
N ILE A 213 29.04 0.58 -5.22
CA ILE A 213 28.88 0.97 -3.81
C ILE A 213 27.44 1.46 -3.55
N LEU A 214 26.87 2.26 -4.46
CA LEU A 214 25.47 2.71 -4.35
C LEU A 214 24.50 1.53 -4.43
N HIS A 215 24.76 0.56 -5.30
CA HIS A 215 23.94 -0.65 -5.39
C HIS A 215 24.00 -1.47 -4.08
N THR A 216 25.22 -1.75 -3.57
CA THR A 216 25.41 -2.46 -2.30
C THR A 216 24.73 -1.72 -1.13
N LEU A 217 24.86 -0.38 -1.08
CA LEU A 217 24.18 0.44 -0.07
C LEU A 217 22.67 0.34 -0.20
N SER A 218 22.10 0.26 -1.42
CA SER A 218 20.68 0.08 -1.63
C SER A 218 20.16 -1.28 -1.12
N ILE A 219 20.96 -2.33 -1.25
CA ILE A 219 20.69 -3.66 -0.63
C ILE A 219 20.72 -3.54 0.90
N GLY A 220 21.76 -2.89 1.44
CA GLY A 220 21.87 -2.62 2.88
C GLY A 220 20.65 -1.85 3.42
N LEU A 221 20.14 -0.85 2.67
CA LEU A 221 18.94 -0.11 3.02
C LEU A 221 17.68 -1.00 3.04
N VAL A 222 17.54 -1.98 2.14
CA VAL A 222 16.44 -2.96 2.18
C VAL A 222 16.52 -3.77 3.47
N VAL A 223 17.71 -4.26 3.85
CA VAL A 223 17.91 -5.05 5.07
C VAL A 223 17.65 -4.20 6.31
N ILE A 224 18.27 -3.02 6.41
CA ILE A 224 18.11 -2.12 7.58
C ILE A 224 16.66 -1.66 7.68
N GLY A 225 16.00 -1.32 6.56
CA GLY A 225 14.60 -0.92 6.53
C GLY A 225 13.67 -2.05 6.99
N PHE A 226 13.95 -3.31 6.64
CA PHE A 226 13.18 -4.44 7.13
C PHE A 226 13.40 -4.69 8.63
N LEU A 227 14.64 -4.54 9.13
CA LEU A 227 14.95 -4.58 10.57
C LEU A 227 14.27 -3.44 11.32
N LEU A 228 14.20 -2.25 10.72
CA LEU A 228 13.46 -1.11 11.27
C LEU A 228 11.95 -1.40 11.40
N LEU A 229 11.36 -2.07 10.40
CA LEU A 229 9.96 -2.53 10.47
C LEU A 229 9.78 -3.57 11.59
N ILE A 230 10.68 -4.55 11.72
CA ILE A 230 10.65 -5.54 12.81
C ILE A 230 10.71 -4.81 14.17
N ALA A 231 11.67 -3.90 14.36
CA ALA A 231 11.77 -3.13 15.59
C ALA A 231 10.49 -2.32 15.88
N GLY A 232 9.86 -1.76 14.82
CA GLY A 232 8.57 -1.08 14.94
C GLY A 232 7.43 -2.00 15.39
N THR A 233 7.37 -3.25 14.93
CA THR A 233 6.37 -4.22 15.41
C THR A 233 6.61 -4.59 16.88
N VAL A 234 7.87 -4.66 17.32
CA VAL A 234 8.22 -4.92 18.72
C VAL A 234 7.79 -3.74 19.61
N VAL A 235 8.07 -2.49 19.20
CA VAL A 235 7.59 -1.30 19.90
C VAL A 235 6.07 -1.31 20.04
N THR A 236 5.36 -1.59 18.94
CA THR A 236 3.90 -1.62 18.93
C THR A 236 3.35 -2.76 19.79
N GLY A 237 3.97 -3.95 19.77
CA GLY A 237 3.60 -5.10 20.61
C GLY A 237 3.94 -4.94 22.09
N THR A 238 4.81 -3.98 22.45
CA THR A 238 5.14 -3.61 23.84
C THR A 238 4.23 -2.48 24.34
N GLY A 239 3.80 -1.59 23.43
CA GLY A 239 3.07 -0.36 23.74
C GLY A 239 1.57 -0.58 24.04
N PRO A 240 0.82 0.53 24.25
CA PRO A 240 -0.58 0.48 24.67
C PRO A 240 -1.54 -0.05 23.60
N HIS A 241 -1.25 0.18 22.33
CA HIS A 241 -2.16 -0.16 21.22
C HIS A 241 -1.98 -1.60 20.75
N GLY A 242 -2.46 -2.58 21.51
CA GLY A 242 -2.37 -4.01 21.18
C GLY A 242 -3.46 -4.57 20.28
N GLY A 243 -4.52 -3.80 20.05
CA GLY A 243 -5.66 -4.25 19.26
C GLY A 243 -6.88 -4.64 20.10
N ASP A 244 -6.67 -4.96 21.37
CA ASP A 244 -7.69 -5.20 22.38
C ASP A 244 -7.11 -4.99 23.77
N ALA A 245 -7.97 -4.71 24.78
CA ALA A 245 -7.55 -4.50 26.16
C ALA A 245 -6.93 -5.77 26.77
N ALA A 246 -7.48 -6.93 26.42
CA ALA A 246 -7.02 -8.24 26.88
C ALA A 246 -5.83 -8.81 26.06
N ALA A 247 -5.50 -8.22 24.91
CA ALA A 247 -4.44 -8.72 24.05
C ALA A 247 -3.08 -8.75 24.78
N PRO A 248 -2.29 -9.83 24.67
CA PRO A 248 -0.99 -9.93 25.33
C PRO A 248 -0.01 -8.87 24.81
N ARG A 249 0.99 -8.56 25.63
CA ARG A 249 2.07 -7.61 25.31
C ARG A 249 3.43 -8.28 25.46
N TRP A 250 4.42 -7.76 24.71
CA TRP A 250 5.80 -8.09 25.02
C TRP A 250 6.18 -7.53 26.40
N GLY A 251 6.86 -8.32 27.22
CA GLY A 251 7.35 -7.87 28.53
C GLY A 251 8.62 -7.00 28.48
N PHE A 252 8.90 -6.34 27.34
CA PHE A 252 10.08 -5.50 27.19
C PHE A 252 9.87 -4.11 27.80
N ALA A 253 10.97 -3.45 28.25
CA ALA A 253 10.92 -2.05 28.60
C ALA A 253 10.65 -1.20 27.34
N LEU A 254 9.51 -0.50 27.30
CA LEU A 254 9.08 0.30 26.14
C LEU A 254 10.16 1.31 25.71
N GLU A 255 10.81 1.95 26.67
CA GLU A 255 11.88 2.90 26.39
C GLU A 255 13.07 2.26 25.64
N ALA A 256 13.47 1.05 26.05
CA ALA A 256 14.60 0.35 25.43
C ALA A 256 14.30 -0.03 23.98
N VAL A 257 13.13 -0.62 23.70
CA VAL A 257 12.74 -0.99 22.32
C VAL A 257 12.51 0.23 21.44
N THR A 258 11.99 1.34 21.99
CA THR A 258 11.81 2.61 21.27
C THR A 258 13.16 3.25 20.92
N LYS A 259 14.15 3.21 21.82
CA LYS A 259 15.52 3.68 21.54
C LYS A 259 16.18 2.86 20.43
N LEU A 260 16.04 1.54 20.44
CA LEU A 260 16.55 0.68 19.38
C LEU A 260 15.88 1.00 18.03
N HIS A 261 14.55 1.12 18.00
CA HIS A 261 13.82 1.51 16.80
C HIS A 261 14.28 2.88 16.26
N SER A 262 14.42 3.87 17.13
CA SER A 262 14.91 5.21 16.78
C SER A 262 16.35 5.17 16.23
N ALA A 263 17.24 4.37 16.83
CA ALA A 263 18.61 4.21 16.35
C ALA A 263 18.65 3.63 14.93
N LEU A 264 17.81 2.63 14.63
CA LEU A 264 17.67 2.09 13.26
C LEU A 264 17.10 3.11 12.30
N ALA A 265 16.18 3.99 12.73
CA ALA A 265 15.65 5.07 11.90
C ALA A 265 16.74 6.10 11.56
N TRP A 266 17.58 6.50 12.51
CA TRP A 266 18.74 7.37 12.27
C TRP A 266 19.76 6.72 11.34
N LEU A 267 20.04 5.42 11.51
CA LEU A 267 20.91 4.67 10.60
C LEU A 267 20.35 4.65 9.18
N THR A 268 19.03 4.42 9.04
CA THR A 268 18.33 4.47 7.76
C THR A 268 18.47 5.85 7.10
N LEU A 269 18.29 6.93 7.86
CA LEU A 269 18.46 8.30 7.37
C LEU A 269 19.91 8.56 6.92
N ALA A 270 20.89 8.17 7.73
CA ALA A 270 22.30 8.34 7.38
C ALA A 270 22.67 7.57 6.08
N CYS A 271 22.21 6.35 5.94
CA CYS A 271 22.38 5.56 4.72
C CYS A 271 21.65 6.17 3.52
N ALA A 272 20.44 6.74 3.71
CA ALA A 272 19.70 7.43 2.65
C ALA A 272 20.42 8.69 2.16
N VAL A 273 21.00 9.48 3.09
CA VAL A 273 21.83 10.65 2.76
C VAL A 273 23.08 10.23 2.00
N LEU A 274 23.78 9.19 2.47
CA LEU A 274 24.96 8.65 1.76
C LEU A 274 24.58 8.17 0.36
N ALA A 275 23.46 7.47 0.21
CA ALA A 275 22.97 7.03 -1.11
C ALA A 275 22.68 8.22 -2.05
N ALA A 276 22.11 9.31 -1.55
CA ALA A 276 21.90 10.52 -2.33
C ALA A 276 23.23 11.15 -2.75
N VAL A 277 24.17 11.31 -1.81
CA VAL A 277 25.53 11.86 -2.11
C VAL A 277 26.22 11.04 -3.18
N LEU A 278 26.22 9.71 -3.05
CA LEU A 278 26.80 8.81 -4.05
C LEU A 278 26.08 8.93 -5.40
N ALA A 279 24.74 8.94 -5.41
CA ALA A 279 23.95 9.06 -6.65
C ALA A 279 24.29 10.34 -7.42
N PHE A 280 24.50 11.46 -6.73
CA PHE A 280 24.89 12.71 -7.37
C PHE A 280 26.35 12.74 -7.79
N ARG A 281 27.28 12.31 -6.92
CA ARG A 281 28.73 12.36 -7.21
C ARG A 281 29.17 11.39 -8.30
N THR A 282 28.52 10.21 -8.38
CA THR A 282 28.88 9.21 -9.40
C THR A 282 28.09 9.34 -10.71
N GLY A 283 27.28 10.39 -10.85
CA GLY A 283 26.51 10.61 -12.06
C GLY A 283 25.36 9.61 -12.29
N ALA A 284 24.82 8.98 -11.23
CA ALA A 284 23.71 8.05 -11.36
C ALA A 284 22.50 8.69 -12.09
N GLY A 285 21.75 7.88 -12.83
CA GLY A 285 20.60 8.35 -13.60
C GLY A 285 19.50 9.00 -12.72
N ARG A 286 18.66 9.81 -13.35
CA ARG A 286 17.56 10.53 -12.69
C ARG A 286 16.71 9.63 -11.76
N PRO A 287 16.36 8.36 -12.12
CA PRO A 287 15.57 7.51 -11.23
C PRO A 287 16.20 7.29 -9.86
N ALA A 288 17.51 6.98 -9.80
CA ALA A 288 18.23 6.75 -8.55
C ALA A 288 18.35 8.02 -7.71
N ARG A 289 18.68 9.17 -8.34
CA ARG A 289 18.74 10.47 -7.65
C ARG A 289 17.38 10.87 -7.05
N THR A 290 16.30 10.76 -7.83
CA THR A 290 14.96 11.10 -7.35
C THR A 290 14.50 10.15 -6.24
N ALA A 291 14.79 8.84 -6.36
CA ALA A 291 14.42 7.86 -5.35
C ALA A 291 15.17 8.09 -4.02
N SER A 292 16.46 8.45 -4.05
CA SER A 292 17.22 8.77 -2.84
C SER A 292 16.74 10.04 -2.14
N LEU A 293 16.43 11.10 -2.88
CA LEU A 293 15.86 12.32 -2.31
C LEU A 293 14.47 12.09 -1.71
N LEU A 294 13.61 11.31 -2.40
CA LEU A 294 12.30 10.94 -1.89
C LEU A 294 12.42 10.13 -0.60
N LEU A 295 13.37 9.18 -0.54
CA LEU A 295 13.62 8.39 0.66
C LEU A 295 14.00 9.29 1.84
N ILE A 296 14.92 10.25 1.66
CA ILE A 296 15.28 11.22 2.71
C ILE A 296 14.04 11.98 3.19
N ALA A 297 13.25 12.53 2.26
CA ALA A 297 12.06 13.32 2.60
C ALA A 297 11.06 12.51 3.42
N VAL A 298 10.79 11.26 3.01
CA VAL A 298 9.86 10.38 3.71
C VAL A 298 10.40 9.97 5.08
N VAL A 299 11.68 9.58 5.20
CA VAL A 299 12.30 9.19 6.48
C VAL A 299 12.32 10.36 7.46
N VAL A 300 12.63 11.57 7.00
CA VAL A 300 12.58 12.77 7.86
C VAL A 300 11.15 13.04 8.33
N GLY A 301 10.16 13.05 7.42
CA GLY A 301 8.76 13.23 7.79
C GLY A 301 8.27 12.16 8.77
N GLN A 302 8.65 10.90 8.55
CA GLN A 302 8.33 9.76 9.42
C GLN A 302 8.99 9.91 10.80
N GLY A 303 10.22 10.40 10.85
CA GLY A 303 10.92 10.72 12.10
C GLY A 303 10.20 11.80 12.90
N VAL A 304 9.77 12.89 12.25
CA VAL A 304 8.99 13.96 12.89
C VAL A 304 7.70 13.38 13.49
N VAL A 305 6.91 12.62 12.71
CA VAL A 305 5.69 11.98 13.21
C VAL A 305 6.01 11.05 14.37
N GLY A 306 7.10 10.26 14.29
CA GLY A 306 7.53 9.33 15.35
C GLY A 306 7.86 10.03 16.67
N TYR A 307 8.61 11.14 16.64
CA TYR A 307 8.93 11.91 17.83
C TYR A 307 7.71 12.65 18.40
N VAL A 308 6.87 13.25 17.54
CA VAL A 308 5.65 13.95 17.98
C VAL A 308 4.67 12.98 18.63
N GLN A 309 4.42 11.81 18.05
CA GLN A 309 3.51 10.82 18.65
C GLN A 309 4.04 10.32 20.02
N TYR A 310 5.37 10.12 20.15
CA TYR A 310 5.98 9.71 21.39
C TYR A 310 5.84 10.79 22.49
N ALA A 311 6.10 12.06 22.14
CA ALA A 311 5.97 13.20 23.05
C ALA A 311 4.52 13.44 23.50
N LEU A 312 3.53 13.11 22.67
CA LEU A 312 2.10 13.26 22.95
C LEU A 312 1.45 12.00 23.54
N ALA A 313 2.25 11.05 24.07
CA ALA A 313 1.76 9.80 24.66
C ALA A 313 0.95 8.92 23.67
N LEU A 314 1.37 8.89 22.41
CA LEU A 314 0.90 7.97 21.34
C LEU A 314 -0.59 8.17 20.96
N PRO A 315 -1.05 9.36 20.54
CA PRO A 315 -2.41 9.53 20.06
C PRO A 315 -2.70 8.61 18.86
N GLU A 316 -3.86 7.99 18.82
CA GLU A 316 -4.28 6.98 17.84
C GLU A 316 -4.08 7.44 16.38
N GLY A 317 -4.52 8.67 16.05
CA GLY A 317 -4.38 9.23 14.70
C GLY A 317 -2.93 9.38 14.25
N LEU A 318 -2.02 9.74 15.17
CA LEU A 318 -0.59 9.83 14.86
C LEU A 318 0.05 8.44 14.70
N VAL A 319 -0.42 7.44 15.44
CA VAL A 319 0.02 6.04 15.27
C VAL A 319 -0.39 5.52 13.89
N VAL A 320 -1.63 5.76 13.45
CA VAL A 320 -2.08 5.40 12.09
C VAL A 320 -1.26 6.13 11.02
N LEU A 321 -1.00 7.43 11.20
CA LEU A 321 -0.16 8.22 10.29
C LEU A 321 1.28 7.67 10.26
N HIS A 322 1.81 7.21 11.39
CA HIS A 322 3.14 6.60 11.48
C HIS A 322 3.19 5.26 10.73
N VAL A 323 2.14 4.45 10.77
CA VAL A 323 2.03 3.22 9.98
C VAL A 323 1.96 3.53 8.47
N LEU A 324 1.20 4.56 8.07
CA LEU A 324 1.22 5.04 6.68
C LEU A 324 2.63 5.46 6.26
N GLY A 325 3.31 6.26 7.08
CA GLY A 325 4.69 6.69 6.82
C GLY A 325 5.68 5.54 6.77
N SER A 326 5.49 4.47 7.57
CA SER A 326 6.32 3.27 7.50
C SER A 326 6.17 2.53 6.16
N ALA A 327 4.93 2.40 5.65
CA ALA A 327 4.67 1.83 4.34
C ALA A 327 5.29 2.70 3.21
N LEU A 328 5.17 4.02 3.30
CA LEU A 328 5.78 4.95 2.34
C LEU A 328 7.32 4.88 2.38
N THR A 329 7.92 4.77 3.57
CA THR A 329 9.38 4.57 3.74
C THR A 329 9.81 3.28 3.07
N TRP A 330 9.08 2.18 3.28
CA TRP A 330 9.37 0.89 2.66
C TRP A 330 9.23 0.92 1.13
N ILE A 331 8.20 1.59 0.60
CA ILE A 331 8.03 1.84 -0.83
C ILE A 331 9.22 2.66 -1.38
N ALA A 332 9.66 3.69 -0.67
CA ALA A 332 10.79 4.53 -1.11
C ALA A 332 12.11 3.77 -1.12
N ILE A 333 12.41 2.95 -0.09
CA ILE A 333 13.56 2.04 -0.05
C ILE A 333 13.50 1.06 -1.24
N SER A 334 12.36 0.41 -1.45
CA SER A 334 12.14 -0.53 -2.55
C SER A 334 12.37 0.14 -3.91
N ARG A 335 11.87 1.35 -4.11
CA ARG A 335 12.07 2.13 -5.34
C ARG A 335 13.54 2.50 -5.57
N LEU A 336 14.28 2.85 -4.52
CA LEU A 336 15.70 3.12 -4.63
C LEU A 336 16.46 1.85 -5.05
N TYR A 337 16.19 0.72 -4.40
CA TYR A 337 16.79 -0.57 -4.78
C TYR A 337 16.55 -0.89 -6.26
N PHE A 338 15.29 -0.84 -6.73
CA PHE A 338 14.99 -1.11 -8.14
C PHE A 338 15.55 -0.05 -9.10
N ALA A 339 15.78 1.19 -8.66
CA ALA A 339 16.40 2.22 -9.48
C ALA A 339 17.91 2.04 -9.68
N THR A 340 18.56 1.15 -8.92
CA THR A 340 20.00 0.80 -9.07
C THR A 340 20.25 -0.30 -10.10
N THR A 341 19.19 -0.97 -10.58
CA THR A 341 19.27 -2.03 -11.58
C THR A 341 18.29 -1.74 -12.73
N ARG A 342 18.63 -2.18 -13.94
CA ARG A 342 17.76 -2.16 -15.11
C ARG A 342 17.71 -3.51 -15.78
N LEU A 343 16.56 -3.85 -16.38
CA LEU A 343 16.46 -5.00 -17.27
C LEU A 343 17.07 -4.66 -18.61
N THR A 344 18.07 -5.45 -19.04
CA THR A 344 18.76 -5.31 -20.33
C THR A 344 18.38 -6.50 -21.21
N PRO A 345 17.90 -6.29 -22.45
CA PRO A 345 17.64 -7.38 -23.40
C PRO A 345 18.88 -8.26 -23.61
N ALA A 346 18.67 -9.56 -23.87
CA ALA A 346 19.74 -10.51 -24.09
C ALA A 346 20.64 -10.11 -25.27
N ASP A 347 20.04 -9.63 -26.36
CA ASP A 347 20.74 -9.20 -27.59
C ASP A 347 21.65 -7.97 -27.39
N GLY A 348 21.44 -7.18 -26.32
CA GLY A 348 22.27 -6.04 -25.99
C GLY A 348 23.55 -6.40 -25.19
N ALA A 349 23.64 -7.63 -24.67
CA ALA A 349 24.81 -8.09 -23.94
C ALA A 349 25.94 -8.46 -24.89
N ASP A 350 25.62 -9.05 -26.04
CA ASP A 350 26.59 -9.48 -27.05
C ASP A 350 27.22 -8.26 -27.77
N ALA A 351 26.40 -7.21 -28.03
CA ALA A 351 26.89 -5.98 -28.66
C ALA A 351 27.85 -5.15 -27.78
N LEU A 352 27.88 -5.34 -26.47
CA LEU A 352 28.80 -4.67 -25.57
C LEU A 352 30.12 -5.47 -25.42
N THR A 353 30.04 -6.80 -25.54
CA THR A 353 31.24 -7.67 -25.56
C THR A 353 32.01 -7.56 -26.86
N ASP A 354 31.33 -7.45 -27.99
CA ASP A 354 31.96 -7.22 -29.31
C ASP A 354 32.67 -5.87 -29.39
N ARG A 355 32.13 -4.80 -28.85
CA ARG A 355 32.80 -3.48 -28.79
C ARG A 355 34.00 -3.44 -27.84
N ALA A 356 33.98 -4.26 -26.79
CA ALA A 356 35.14 -4.40 -25.90
C ALA A 356 36.25 -5.25 -26.52
N GLY A 357 35.91 -6.19 -27.41
CA GLY A 357 36.87 -7.01 -28.17
C GLY A 357 37.56 -6.28 -29.33
N GLU A 358 36.88 -5.28 -29.94
CA GLU A 358 37.46 -4.50 -31.08
C GLU A 358 38.43 -3.39 -30.66
N SER A 359 38.61 -3.11 -29.37
CA SER A 359 39.53 -2.09 -28.86
C SER A 359 40.97 -2.60 -28.61
N THR A 360 41.34 -3.76 -29.13
CA THR A 360 42.78 -4.19 -29.10
C THR A 360 43.53 -3.37 -30.15
N PRO A 361 44.56 -2.61 -29.76
CA PRO A 361 45.36 -1.82 -30.72
C PRO A 361 46.06 -2.75 -31.72
N ALA A 362 45.94 -2.44 -32.99
CA ALA A 362 46.69 -3.11 -34.04
C ALA A 362 48.20 -3.04 -33.74
N GLU A 363 48.83 -4.18 -33.70
CA GLU A 363 50.29 -4.33 -33.56
C GLU A 363 50.98 -3.60 -34.72
N PRO A 364 51.99 -2.72 -34.47
CA PRO A 364 52.67 -2.02 -35.56
C PRO A 364 53.45 -3.00 -36.42
N ALA A 365 53.21 -2.93 -37.73
CA ALA A 365 53.92 -3.76 -38.73
C ALA A 365 55.45 -3.57 -38.66
N PRO A 366 56.27 -4.64 -38.81
CA PRO A 366 57.71 -4.54 -38.76
C PRO A 366 58.26 -3.78 -40.01
N GLY A 367 58.97 -2.68 -39.75
CA GLY A 367 59.57 -1.87 -40.76
C GLY A 367 60.59 -2.65 -41.59
N ARG A 368 60.60 -2.39 -42.89
CA ARG A 368 61.72 -2.74 -43.82
C ARG A 368 62.69 -1.59 -43.90
#